data_cec45f8bb39b6c3b76c4ef2a750c0887
#
_entry.id   cec45f8bb39b6c3b76c4ef2a750c0887
#
_cell.length_a   1.000
_cell.length_b   1.000
_cell.length_c   1.000
_cell.angle_alpha   90.00
_cell.angle_beta   90.00
_cell.angle_gamma   90.00
#
_symmetry.space_group_name_H-M   'P 1'
#
loop_
_entity.id
_entity.type
_entity.pdbx_description
1 polymer ?
#
loop_
_entity_poly.entity_id
_entity_poly.type
_entity_poly.pdbx_seq_one_letter_code
_entity_poly.pdbx_strand_id
1 'polypeptide(L)'
;QTCALPILNAYNKAREYSNNFHIIKNNTQNSIMFMGQPGSGKTHLSLSIANVLMDNGVGVVYMGYRDVITQIKQNIMDEVYYNKVMNRYKNAKVLLIDDLFKGSISKSDINIMFELINHRYFNKLPVIVSTELSIENLVNIDEALGSRLIEMSKYFLVGIRNKKLN
;
A
#
# COMPACT_ATOMS: atom_id res chain seq x y z
N GLN A 1 3.94 18.80 -23.35
CA GLN A 1 5.14 18.02 -22.95
C GLN A 1 5.37 17.94 -21.43
N THR A 2 4.75 18.79 -20.61
CA THR A 2 4.99 18.83 -19.15
C THR A 2 4.05 17.96 -18.31
N CYS A 3 2.98 17.41 -18.87
CA CYS A 3 2.05 16.49 -18.16
C CYS A 3 2.58 15.04 -18.04
N ALA A 4 3.52 14.65 -18.88
CA ALA A 4 4.04 13.29 -18.89
C ALA A 4 5.11 13.00 -17.82
N LEU A 5 5.78 14.04 -17.31
CA LEU A 5 6.92 13.90 -16.40
C LEU A 5 6.60 13.25 -15.05
N PRO A 6 5.51 13.59 -14.32
CA PRO A 6 5.22 12.97 -13.03
C PRO A 6 4.84 11.48 -13.16
N ILE A 7 4.07 11.12 -14.19
CA ILE A 7 3.71 9.72 -14.41
C ILE A 7 4.89 8.90 -14.91
N LEU A 8 5.77 9.49 -15.72
CA LEU A 8 7.00 8.85 -16.16
C LEU A 8 7.94 8.58 -14.98
N ASN A 9 8.08 9.53 -14.07
CA ASN A 9 8.86 9.33 -12.84
C ASN A 9 8.28 8.19 -11.99
N ALA A 10 6.96 8.16 -11.83
CA ALA A 10 6.27 7.08 -11.10
C ALA A 10 6.47 5.72 -11.77
N TYR A 11 6.40 5.66 -13.09
CA TYR A 11 6.68 4.46 -13.87
C TYR A 11 8.12 3.98 -13.67
N ASN A 12 9.10 4.89 -13.74
CA ASN A 12 10.50 4.56 -13.54
C ASN A 12 10.76 4.05 -12.11
N LYS A 13 10.12 4.65 -11.10
CA LYS A 13 10.20 4.18 -9.71
C LYS A 13 9.58 2.80 -9.52
N ALA A 14 8.46 2.53 -10.17
CA ALA A 14 7.84 1.21 -10.18
C ALA A 14 8.77 0.14 -10.78
N ARG A 15 9.42 0.45 -11.91
CA ARG A 15 10.41 -0.44 -12.53
C ARG A 15 11.63 -0.65 -11.64
N GLU A 16 12.17 0.40 -11.06
CA GLU A 16 13.31 0.33 -10.15
C GLU A 16 12.99 -0.56 -8.95
N TYR A 17 11.82 -0.39 -8.34
CA TYR A 17 11.34 -1.24 -7.24
C TYR A 17 11.28 -2.72 -7.66
N SER A 18 10.62 -3.00 -8.78
CA SER A 18 10.46 -4.37 -9.27
C SER A 18 11.81 -5.03 -9.59
N ASN A 19 12.72 -4.29 -10.22
CA ASN A 19 14.03 -4.81 -10.60
C ASN A 19 14.95 -5.07 -9.39
N ASN A 20 14.79 -4.28 -8.32
CA ASN A 20 15.61 -4.39 -7.11
C ASN A 20 14.93 -5.15 -5.97
N PHE A 21 13.72 -5.63 -6.17
CA PHE A 21 12.93 -6.29 -5.11
C PHE A 21 13.70 -7.45 -4.45
N HIS A 22 14.35 -8.28 -5.22
CA HIS A 22 15.12 -9.44 -4.71
C HIS A 22 16.27 -9.02 -3.78
N ILE A 23 16.79 -7.79 -3.93
CA ILE A 23 17.85 -7.23 -3.08
C ILE A 23 17.26 -6.65 -1.80
N ILE A 24 16.14 -5.90 -1.90
CA ILE A 24 15.59 -5.11 -0.79
C ILE A 24 14.56 -5.84 0.06
N LYS A 25 14.00 -6.94 -0.40
CA LYS A 25 12.83 -7.61 0.21
C LYS A 25 12.97 -7.94 1.70
N ASN A 26 14.17 -8.14 2.18
CA ASN A 26 14.44 -8.48 3.58
C ASN A 26 14.85 -7.27 4.42
N ASN A 27 14.93 -6.10 3.84
CA ASN A 27 15.23 -4.85 4.54
C ASN A 27 13.96 -4.29 5.20
N THR A 28 14.13 -3.35 6.14
CA THR A 28 12.98 -2.58 6.67
C THR A 28 12.36 -1.70 5.59
N GLN A 29 13.19 -1.07 4.75
CA GLN A 29 12.77 -0.20 3.64
C GLN A 29 12.57 -1.01 2.35
N ASN A 30 11.56 -1.87 2.35
CA ASN A 30 11.31 -2.83 1.28
C ASN A 30 9.99 -2.61 0.53
N SER A 31 9.33 -1.49 0.77
CA SER A 31 7.98 -1.22 0.28
C SER A 31 7.93 -0.02 -0.67
N ILE A 32 6.83 0.11 -1.39
CA ILE A 32 6.56 1.24 -2.29
C ILE A 32 5.16 1.78 -2.00
N MET A 33 5.01 3.10 -2.03
CA MET A 33 3.72 3.76 -1.85
C MET A 33 3.50 4.83 -2.91
N PHE A 34 2.40 4.72 -3.63
CA PHE A 34 1.92 5.70 -4.60
C PHE A 34 0.85 6.59 -3.99
N MET A 35 1.06 7.89 -4.04
CA MET A 35 0.16 8.90 -3.51
C MET A 35 -0.29 9.84 -4.63
N GLY A 36 -1.56 10.07 -4.74
CA GLY A 36 -2.09 10.99 -5.75
C GLY A 36 -3.61 10.96 -5.85
N GLN A 37 -4.14 11.89 -6.62
CA GLN A 37 -5.58 12.02 -6.83
C GLN A 37 -6.17 10.82 -7.60
N PRO A 38 -7.51 10.63 -7.54
CA PRO A 38 -8.20 9.65 -8.37
C PRO A 38 -7.84 9.80 -9.85
N GLY A 39 -7.64 8.69 -10.55
CA GLY A 39 -7.30 8.70 -11.97
C GLY A 39 -5.84 9.04 -12.27
N SER A 40 -4.96 9.12 -11.28
CA SER A 40 -3.53 9.41 -11.48
C SER A 40 -2.70 8.20 -11.94
N GLY A 41 -3.26 7.00 -11.98
CA GLY A 41 -2.58 5.78 -12.42
C GLY A 41 -1.97 4.94 -11.29
N LYS A 42 -2.23 5.25 -10.03
CA LYS A 42 -1.68 4.54 -8.86
C LYS A 42 -1.97 3.04 -8.86
N THR A 43 -3.23 2.68 -9.04
CA THR A 43 -3.68 1.28 -9.07
C THR A 43 -3.02 0.53 -10.20
N HIS A 44 -2.95 1.13 -11.38
CA HIS A 44 -2.31 0.53 -12.55
C HIS A 44 -0.83 0.22 -12.30
N LEU A 45 -0.09 1.17 -11.73
CA LEU A 45 1.33 0.99 -11.39
C LEU A 45 1.51 -0.08 -10.32
N SER A 46 0.66 -0.08 -9.29
CA SER A 46 0.70 -1.09 -8.22
C SER A 46 0.48 -2.50 -8.75
N LEU A 47 -0.52 -2.68 -9.62
CA LEU A 47 -0.81 -3.97 -10.25
C LEU A 47 0.31 -4.40 -11.21
N SER A 48 0.92 -3.46 -11.91
CA SER A 48 2.07 -3.76 -12.78
C SER A 48 3.25 -4.32 -12.00
N ILE A 49 3.56 -3.76 -10.83
CA ILE A 49 4.59 -4.30 -9.93
C ILE A 49 4.20 -5.71 -9.47
N ALA A 50 2.97 -5.91 -9.01
CA ALA A 50 2.49 -7.21 -8.56
C ALA A 50 2.65 -8.28 -9.65
N ASN A 51 2.29 -7.95 -10.89
CA ASN A 51 2.43 -8.86 -12.03
C ASN A 51 3.90 -9.24 -12.28
N VAL A 52 4.81 -8.29 -12.25
CA VAL A 52 6.26 -8.56 -12.41
C VAL A 52 6.77 -9.47 -11.29
N LEU A 53 6.39 -9.19 -10.03
CA LEU A 53 6.80 -10.01 -8.90
C LEU A 53 6.26 -11.44 -9.00
N MET A 54 4.99 -11.61 -9.37
CA MET A 54 4.38 -12.93 -9.56
C MET A 54 5.03 -13.69 -10.72
N ASP A 55 5.36 -13.04 -11.82
CA ASP A 55 6.11 -13.65 -12.93
C ASP A 55 7.50 -14.15 -12.49
N ASN A 56 8.08 -13.52 -11.48
CA ASN A 56 9.35 -13.91 -10.87
C ASN A 56 9.17 -14.90 -9.69
N GLY A 57 8.00 -15.47 -9.52
CA GLY A 57 7.72 -16.48 -8.49
C GLY A 57 7.44 -15.94 -7.10
N VAL A 58 7.20 -14.64 -6.94
CA VAL A 58 6.87 -14.02 -5.66
C VAL A 58 5.36 -13.96 -5.48
N GLY A 59 4.84 -14.53 -4.39
CA GLY A 59 3.42 -14.48 -4.07
C GLY A 59 2.99 -13.07 -3.65
N VAL A 60 1.96 -12.54 -4.31
CA VAL A 60 1.35 -11.25 -3.97
C VAL A 60 -0.13 -11.47 -3.65
N VAL A 61 -0.57 -10.94 -2.52
CA VAL A 61 -1.99 -10.91 -2.13
C VAL A 61 -2.52 -9.50 -2.35
N TYR A 62 -3.63 -9.40 -3.07
CA TYR A 62 -4.34 -8.15 -3.31
C TYR A 62 -5.35 -7.89 -2.19
N MET A 63 -5.31 -6.69 -1.64
CA MET A 63 -6.28 -6.18 -0.67
C MET A 63 -6.91 -4.90 -1.23
N GLY A 64 -8.12 -5.00 -1.77
CA GLY A 64 -8.96 -3.84 -2.06
C GLY A 64 -9.47 -3.27 -0.74
N TYR A 65 -8.82 -2.24 -0.22
CA TYR A 65 -9.02 -1.75 1.14
C TYR A 65 -10.51 -1.60 1.51
N ARG A 66 -11.26 -0.87 0.69
CA ARG A 66 -12.65 -0.50 1.01
C ARG A 66 -13.57 -1.72 1.20
N ASP A 67 -13.47 -2.68 0.28
CA ASP A 67 -14.31 -3.89 0.34
C ASP A 67 -13.88 -4.80 1.48
N VAL A 68 -12.57 -4.99 1.64
CA VAL A 68 -12.02 -5.86 2.68
C VAL A 68 -12.29 -5.31 4.08
N ILE A 69 -12.08 -4.02 4.30
CA ILE A 69 -12.35 -3.39 5.61
C ILE A 69 -13.82 -3.49 5.99
N THR A 70 -14.72 -3.32 5.01
CA THR A 70 -16.16 -3.48 5.21
C THR A 70 -16.50 -4.92 5.63
N GLN A 71 -15.97 -5.91 4.95
CA GLN A 71 -16.18 -7.33 5.29
C GLN A 71 -15.65 -7.67 6.68
N ILE A 72 -14.47 -7.19 7.02
CA ILE A 72 -13.88 -7.42 8.36
C ILE A 72 -14.76 -6.80 9.43
N LYS A 73 -15.22 -5.57 9.25
CA LYS A 73 -16.09 -4.90 10.24
C LYS A 73 -17.45 -5.58 10.38
N GLN A 74 -18.04 -6.06 9.30
CA GLN A 74 -19.32 -6.78 9.34
C GLN A 74 -19.24 -8.10 10.10
N ASN A 75 -18.08 -8.70 10.18
CA ASN A 75 -17.84 -10.00 10.83
C ASN A 75 -16.90 -9.89 12.05
N ILE A 76 -16.76 -8.69 12.61
CA ILE A 76 -15.76 -8.43 13.68
C ILE A 76 -16.02 -9.23 14.95
N MET A 77 -17.26 -9.64 15.21
CA MET A 77 -17.64 -10.47 16.35
C MET A 77 -17.38 -11.96 16.11
N ASP A 78 -17.13 -12.39 14.90
CA ASP A 78 -16.70 -13.73 14.55
C ASP A 78 -15.17 -13.81 14.63
N GLU A 79 -14.66 -14.24 15.77
CA GLU A 79 -13.22 -14.30 16.05
C GLU A 79 -12.49 -15.24 15.08
N VAL A 80 -13.08 -16.37 14.72
CA VAL A 80 -12.48 -17.34 13.79
C VAL A 80 -12.35 -16.72 12.40
N TYR A 81 -13.39 -16.07 11.92
CA TYR A 81 -13.39 -15.37 10.63
C TYR A 81 -12.36 -14.23 10.62
N TYR A 82 -12.41 -13.38 11.66
CA TYR A 82 -11.49 -12.24 11.80
C TYR A 82 -10.02 -12.69 11.73
N ASN A 83 -9.66 -13.68 12.55
CA ASN A 83 -8.29 -14.20 12.59
C ASN A 83 -7.87 -14.83 11.26
N LYS A 84 -8.75 -15.57 10.61
CA LYS A 84 -8.46 -16.17 9.30
C LYS A 84 -8.17 -15.13 8.23
N VAL A 85 -9.02 -14.10 8.14
CA VAL A 85 -8.87 -13.02 7.16
C VAL A 85 -7.61 -12.17 7.47
N MET A 86 -7.43 -11.77 8.72
CA MET A 86 -6.27 -10.98 9.12
C MET A 86 -4.97 -11.75 8.90
N ASN A 87 -4.91 -13.03 9.22
CA ASN A 87 -3.72 -13.85 9.01
C ASN A 87 -3.35 -13.97 7.53
N ARG A 88 -4.33 -14.02 6.64
CA ARG A 88 -4.07 -14.01 5.20
C ARG A 88 -3.28 -12.76 4.78
N TYR A 89 -3.72 -11.59 5.23
CA TYR A 89 -3.07 -10.33 4.89
C TYR A 89 -1.79 -10.07 5.69
N LYS A 90 -1.76 -10.48 6.95
CA LYS A 90 -0.56 -10.36 7.78
C LYS A 90 0.61 -11.17 7.24
N ASN A 91 0.36 -12.38 6.75
CA ASN A 91 1.40 -13.36 6.41
C ASN A 91 1.69 -13.46 4.91
N ALA A 92 1.01 -12.72 4.06
CA ALA A 92 1.33 -12.66 2.65
C ALA A 92 2.79 -12.21 2.44
N LYS A 93 3.51 -12.85 1.52
CA LYS A 93 4.90 -12.46 1.22
C LYS A 93 4.98 -11.02 0.78
N VAL A 94 4.10 -10.60 -0.12
CA VAL A 94 3.88 -9.21 -0.51
C VAL A 94 2.39 -8.91 -0.41
N LEU A 95 2.03 -7.79 0.17
CA LEU A 95 0.66 -7.33 0.26
C LEU A 95 0.48 -6.05 -0.58
N LEU A 96 -0.43 -6.10 -1.54
CA LEU A 96 -0.86 -4.92 -2.27
C LEU A 96 -2.12 -4.37 -1.62
N ILE A 97 -2.03 -3.18 -1.03
CA ILE A 97 -3.16 -2.46 -0.44
C ILE A 97 -3.59 -1.37 -1.42
N ASP A 98 -4.74 -1.57 -2.05
CA ASP A 98 -5.27 -0.64 -3.04
C ASP A 98 -6.26 0.33 -2.41
N ASP A 99 -6.11 1.60 -2.72
CA ASP A 99 -6.95 2.71 -2.23
C ASP A 99 -7.03 2.79 -0.69
N LEU A 100 -5.87 2.71 -0.03
CA LEU A 100 -5.79 2.80 1.44
C LEU A 100 -6.50 4.04 1.96
N PHE A 101 -7.40 3.84 2.92
CA PHE A 101 -8.20 4.88 3.58
C PHE A 101 -9.10 5.71 2.66
N LYS A 102 -9.52 5.16 1.52
CA LYS A 102 -10.49 5.81 0.66
C LYS A 102 -11.87 5.85 1.33
N GLY A 103 -12.50 7.02 1.30
CA GLY A 103 -13.81 7.27 1.90
C GLY A 103 -13.73 7.79 3.33
N SER A 104 -14.82 7.66 4.08
CA SER A 104 -14.84 8.04 5.48
C SER A 104 -14.07 7.02 6.34
N ILE A 105 -13.31 7.52 7.31
CA ILE A 105 -12.41 6.73 8.13
C ILE A 105 -12.91 6.68 9.55
N SER A 106 -13.24 5.49 10.05
CA SER A 106 -13.62 5.26 11.44
C SER A 106 -12.41 4.84 12.29
N LYS A 107 -12.57 4.95 13.60
CA LYS A 107 -11.54 4.45 14.54
C LYS A 107 -11.28 2.95 14.38
N SER A 108 -12.33 2.17 14.07
CA SER A 108 -12.21 0.74 13.80
C SER A 108 -11.34 0.48 12.56
N ASP A 109 -11.50 1.26 11.51
CA ASP A 109 -10.67 1.15 10.30
C ASP A 109 -9.19 1.38 10.62
N ILE A 110 -8.89 2.39 11.42
CA ILE A 110 -7.53 2.71 11.85
C ILE A 110 -6.94 1.56 12.68
N ASN A 111 -7.69 1.04 13.64
CA ASN A 111 -7.23 -0.05 14.51
C ASN A 111 -6.91 -1.32 13.71
N ILE A 112 -7.76 -1.70 12.77
CA ILE A 112 -7.56 -2.88 11.92
C ILE A 112 -6.29 -2.70 11.06
N MET A 113 -6.17 -1.55 10.41
CA MET A 113 -5.01 -1.28 9.55
C MET A 113 -3.72 -1.12 10.36
N PHE A 114 -3.78 -0.56 11.57
CA PHE A 114 -2.64 -0.51 12.47
C PHE A 114 -2.14 -1.92 12.83
N GLU A 115 -3.04 -2.81 13.22
CA GLU A 115 -2.70 -4.21 13.53
C GLU A 115 -1.98 -4.88 12.36
N LEU A 116 -2.52 -4.72 11.16
CA LEU A 116 -1.98 -5.30 9.94
C LEU A 116 -0.59 -4.73 9.59
N ILE A 117 -0.46 -3.42 9.51
CA ILE A 117 0.78 -2.74 9.14
C ILE A 117 1.86 -2.97 10.21
N ASN A 118 1.50 -2.92 11.49
CA ASN A 118 2.42 -3.16 12.59
C ASN A 118 3.04 -4.57 12.51
N HIS A 119 2.23 -5.58 12.26
CA HIS A 119 2.71 -6.96 12.07
C HIS A 119 3.69 -7.04 10.89
N ARG A 120 3.35 -6.46 9.75
CA ARG A 120 4.18 -6.49 8.55
C ARG A 120 5.48 -5.72 8.72
N TYR A 121 5.42 -4.59 9.40
CA TYR A 121 6.60 -3.78 9.74
C TYR A 121 7.62 -4.57 10.57
N PHE A 122 7.18 -5.18 11.66
CA PHE A 122 8.09 -5.94 12.54
C PHE A 122 8.62 -7.22 11.91
N ASN A 123 7.89 -7.80 10.98
CA ASN A 123 8.32 -9.00 10.25
C ASN A 123 8.99 -8.69 8.89
N LYS A 124 9.22 -7.43 8.58
CA LYS A 124 9.83 -6.97 7.33
C LYS A 124 9.15 -7.54 6.09
N LEU A 125 7.82 -7.57 6.10
CA LEU A 125 7.01 -8.05 4.99
C LEU A 125 6.61 -6.88 4.08
N PRO A 126 7.01 -6.88 2.80
CA PRO A 126 6.79 -5.74 1.91
C PRO A 126 5.33 -5.43 1.64
N VAL A 127 5.01 -4.15 1.52
CA VAL A 127 3.71 -3.67 1.05
C VAL A 127 3.85 -2.83 -0.22
N ILE A 128 2.87 -2.94 -1.10
CA ILE A 128 2.67 -2.06 -2.24
C ILE A 128 1.38 -1.30 -1.93
N VAL A 129 1.45 0.02 -1.79
CA VAL A 129 0.29 0.82 -1.34
C VAL A 129 -0.07 1.85 -2.39
N SER A 130 -1.35 1.98 -2.68
CA SER A 130 -1.91 3.15 -3.36
C SER A 130 -2.84 3.90 -2.41
N THR A 131 -2.77 5.23 -2.41
CA THR A 131 -3.61 6.08 -1.57
C THR A 131 -3.81 7.46 -2.18
N GLU A 132 -4.96 8.07 -1.92
CA GLU A 132 -5.22 9.47 -2.26
C GLU A 132 -4.67 10.43 -1.21
N LEU A 133 -4.27 9.92 -0.05
CA LEU A 133 -3.76 10.73 1.06
C LEU A 133 -2.34 11.22 0.79
N SER A 134 -2.05 12.44 1.24
CA SER A 134 -0.68 12.93 1.38
C SER A 134 0.02 12.29 2.58
N ILE A 135 1.34 12.40 2.66
CA ILE A 135 2.11 11.98 3.83
C ILE A 135 1.58 12.66 5.09
N GLU A 136 1.33 13.96 5.03
CA GLU A 136 0.82 14.73 6.15
C GLU A 136 -0.55 14.22 6.63
N ASN A 137 -1.49 14.00 5.70
CA ASN A 137 -2.80 13.47 6.03
C ASN A 137 -2.73 12.05 6.61
N LEU A 138 -1.85 11.22 6.11
CA LEU A 138 -1.65 9.86 6.61
C LEU A 138 -1.16 9.86 8.07
N VAL A 139 -0.18 10.71 8.38
CA VAL A 139 0.34 10.88 9.75
C VAL A 139 -0.72 11.48 10.67
N ASN A 140 -1.57 12.39 10.18
CA ASN A 140 -2.65 12.97 10.96
C ASN A 140 -3.75 11.95 11.31
N ILE A 141 -3.97 10.94 10.48
CA ILE A 141 -4.92 9.86 10.78
C ILE A 141 -4.42 9.02 11.96
N ASP A 142 -3.18 8.58 11.90
CA ASP A 142 -2.48 7.87 12.97
C ASP A 142 -0.98 8.00 12.77
N GLU A 143 -0.31 8.60 13.75
CA GLU A 143 1.13 8.89 13.67
C GLU A 143 1.98 7.61 13.56
N ALA A 144 1.66 6.60 14.35
CA ALA A 144 2.43 5.37 14.36
C ALA A 144 2.28 4.58 13.06
N LEU A 145 1.05 4.45 12.55
CA LEU A 145 0.77 3.80 11.28
C LEU A 145 1.44 4.55 10.13
N GLY A 146 1.25 5.87 10.09
CA GLY A 146 1.83 6.73 9.06
C GLY A 146 3.35 6.66 9.04
N SER A 147 3.99 6.77 10.21
CA SER A 147 5.45 6.70 10.34
C SER A 147 6.01 5.36 9.87
N ARG A 148 5.34 4.25 10.18
CA ARG A 148 5.76 2.91 9.73
C ARG A 148 5.67 2.75 8.24
N LEU A 149 4.58 3.17 7.61
CA LEU A 149 4.43 3.12 6.16
C LEU A 149 5.47 4.00 5.44
N ILE A 150 5.75 5.19 5.97
CA ILE A 150 6.75 6.10 5.44
C ILE A 150 8.15 5.47 5.54
N GLU A 151 8.48 4.89 6.69
CA GLU A 151 9.78 4.22 6.87
C GLU A 151 9.93 3.02 5.94
N MET A 152 8.92 2.16 5.84
CA MET A 152 8.94 1.00 4.93
C MET A 152 9.11 1.41 3.47
N SER A 153 8.54 2.54 3.09
CA SER A 153 8.54 3.06 1.71
C SER A 153 9.57 4.16 1.49
N LYS A 154 10.55 4.32 2.36
CA LYS A 154 11.47 5.47 2.39
C LYS A 154 12.11 5.80 1.04
N TYR A 155 12.52 4.80 0.29
CA TYR A 155 13.17 4.98 -1.00
C TYR A 155 12.20 5.01 -2.18
N PHE A 156 10.95 4.65 -1.96
CA PHE A 156 9.91 4.54 -2.98
C PHE A 156 8.61 5.20 -2.52
N LEU A 157 8.69 6.42 -1.99
CA LEU A 157 7.55 7.31 -1.77
C LEU A 157 7.31 8.08 -3.07
N VAL A 158 6.21 7.77 -3.76
CA VAL A 158 5.96 8.26 -5.10
C VAL A 158 4.68 9.09 -5.13
N GLY A 159 4.82 10.41 -5.21
CA GLY A 159 3.70 11.34 -5.42
C GLY A 159 3.40 11.52 -6.91
N ILE A 160 2.15 11.32 -7.30
CA ILE A 160 1.68 11.55 -8.67
C ILE A 160 0.73 12.74 -8.64
N ARG A 161 1.15 13.86 -9.21
CA ARG A 161 0.31 15.07 -9.31
C ARG A 161 -0.26 15.17 -10.71
N ASN A 162 -1.60 15.18 -10.80
CA ASN A 162 -2.25 15.63 -12.01
C ASN A 162 -2.23 17.17 -12.03
N LYS A 163 -1.63 17.77 -13.05
CA LYS A 163 -1.89 19.19 -13.28
C LYS A 163 -3.37 19.34 -13.59
N LYS A 164 -4.08 20.11 -12.76
CA LYS A 164 -5.41 20.59 -13.15
C LYS A 164 -5.25 21.26 -14.50
N LEU A 165 -5.99 20.78 -15.48
CA LEU A 165 -6.25 21.55 -16.68
C LEU A 165 -7.09 22.75 -16.22
N ASN A 166 -6.48 23.93 -16.16
CA ASN A 166 -7.19 25.17 -16.02
C ASN A 166 -7.82 25.51 -17.36
#